data_fcf887b34ee4baf6697f61b9e2d7bb8a
#
_entry.id   fcf887b34ee4baf6697f61b9e2d7bb8a
#
_cell.length_a   1.000
_cell.length_b   1.000
_cell.length_c   1.000
_cell.angle_alpha   90.00
_cell.angle_beta   90.00
_cell.angle_gamma   90.00
#
_symmetry.space_group_name_H-M   'P 1'
#
loop_
_entity.id
_entity.type
_entity.pdbx_description
1 polymer ?
#
loop_
_entity_poly.entity_id
_entity_poly.type
_entity_poly.pdbx_seq_one_letter_code
_entity_poly.pdbx_strand_id
1 'polypeptide(L)'
;MSSNKKVFIIVGMIVIILLSFTIGLFIGKMYVVNDDLAISKVCGQTFYANIESIKQYNDGGFHINVRGLEINDINYRGDFTFTINDNIDMTWRGEKIGISDLKEGDIISITFTDEGLRDISPTPLQEVVKVQLLSDDVEKQENEINNKVTTIDIQE
;
A
#
# COMPACT_ATOMS: atom_id res chain seq x y z
N MET A 1 -62.55 6.12 -24.25
CA MET A 1 -61.17 5.74 -24.59
C MET A 1 -61.19 4.26 -24.95
N SER A 2 -60.82 3.89 -26.17
CA SER A 2 -60.94 2.51 -26.69
C SER A 2 -60.11 1.55 -25.79
N SER A 3 -60.65 0.36 -25.49
CA SER A 3 -60.06 -0.70 -24.69
C SER A 3 -58.60 -1.01 -25.08
N ASN A 4 -58.30 -1.00 -26.37
CA ASN A 4 -56.98 -1.25 -26.92
C ASN A 4 -55.94 -0.21 -26.49
N LYS A 5 -56.30 1.08 -26.32
CA LYS A 5 -55.36 2.11 -25.84
C LYS A 5 -54.95 1.88 -24.38
N LYS A 6 -55.87 1.40 -23.54
CA LYS A 6 -55.52 1.06 -22.12
C LYS A 6 -54.54 -0.12 -22.03
N VAL A 7 -54.71 -1.13 -22.86
CA VAL A 7 -53.83 -2.30 -22.93
C VAL A 7 -52.41 -1.90 -23.36
N PHE A 8 -52.28 -1.04 -24.38
CA PHE A 8 -50.96 -0.53 -24.82
C PHE A 8 -50.24 0.27 -23.75
N ILE A 9 -50.93 1.07 -22.95
CA ILE A 9 -50.36 1.84 -21.86
C ILE A 9 -49.86 0.91 -20.76
N ILE A 10 -50.60 -0.13 -20.39
CA ILE A 10 -50.23 -1.10 -19.36
C ILE A 10 -49.00 -1.90 -19.79
N VAL A 11 -48.97 -2.40 -21.02
CA VAL A 11 -47.84 -3.14 -21.58
C VAL A 11 -46.59 -2.24 -21.63
N GLY A 12 -46.72 -1.00 -22.04
CA GLY A 12 -45.60 -0.03 -22.04
C GLY A 12 -44.99 0.19 -20.63
N MET A 13 -45.85 0.35 -19.61
CA MET A 13 -45.35 0.50 -18.22
C MET A 13 -44.62 -0.74 -17.73
N ILE A 14 -45.11 -1.96 -18.04
CA ILE A 14 -44.43 -3.20 -17.65
C ILE A 14 -43.03 -3.31 -18.29
N VAL A 15 -42.91 -2.94 -19.57
CA VAL A 15 -41.62 -2.95 -20.28
C VAL A 15 -40.62 -1.98 -19.63
N ILE A 16 -41.07 -0.77 -19.26
CA ILE A 16 -40.22 0.23 -18.60
C ILE A 16 -39.74 -0.28 -17.24
N ILE A 17 -40.61 -0.90 -16.44
CA ILE A 17 -40.24 -1.46 -15.13
C ILE A 17 -39.20 -2.58 -15.29
N LEU A 18 -39.35 -3.49 -16.24
CA LEU A 18 -38.42 -4.57 -16.51
C LEU A 18 -37.07 -4.03 -16.98
N LEU A 19 -37.04 -3.04 -17.85
CA LEU A 19 -35.81 -2.39 -18.28
C LEU A 19 -35.09 -1.70 -17.12
N SER A 20 -35.79 -0.98 -16.26
CA SER A 20 -35.19 -0.32 -15.09
C SER A 20 -34.59 -1.36 -14.11
N PHE A 21 -35.26 -2.48 -13.92
CA PHE A 21 -34.77 -3.55 -13.05
C PHE A 21 -33.48 -4.22 -13.60
N THR A 22 -33.43 -4.48 -14.91
CA THR A 22 -32.22 -5.05 -15.54
C THR A 22 -31.04 -4.10 -15.51
N ILE A 23 -31.26 -2.80 -15.73
CA ILE A 23 -30.21 -1.77 -15.62
C ILE A 23 -29.71 -1.69 -14.17
N GLY A 24 -30.60 -1.70 -13.19
CA GLY A 24 -30.22 -1.67 -11.77
C GLY A 24 -29.38 -2.87 -11.35
N LEU A 25 -29.70 -4.09 -11.82
CA LEU A 25 -28.90 -5.28 -11.57
C LEU A 25 -27.51 -5.22 -12.23
N PHE A 26 -27.42 -4.65 -13.43
CA PHE A 26 -26.15 -4.52 -14.14
C PHE A 26 -25.22 -3.51 -13.47
N ILE A 27 -25.75 -2.37 -13.08
CA ILE A 27 -25.00 -1.35 -12.33
C ILE A 27 -24.58 -1.88 -10.95
N GLY A 28 -25.49 -2.55 -10.23
CA GLY A 28 -25.20 -3.15 -8.93
C GLY A 28 -24.03 -4.16 -8.99
N LYS A 29 -23.97 -5.01 -10.02
CA LYS A 29 -22.85 -5.93 -10.23
C LYS A 29 -21.51 -5.21 -10.50
N MET A 30 -21.53 -4.08 -11.23
CA MET A 30 -20.32 -3.29 -11.49
C MET A 30 -19.75 -2.67 -10.21
N TYR A 31 -20.59 -2.20 -9.29
CA TYR A 31 -20.13 -1.64 -8.02
C TYR A 31 -19.59 -2.73 -7.06
N VAL A 32 -20.25 -3.88 -6.98
CA VAL A 32 -19.82 -4.99 -6.09
C VAL A 32 -18.49 -5.60 -6.52
N VAL A 33 -18.22 -5.72 -7.83
CA VAL A 33 -16.93 -6.27 -8.31
C VAL A 33 -15.73 -5.38 -7.99
N ASN A 34 -15.94 -4.07 -7.88
CA ASN A 34 -14.85 -3.15 -7.51
C ASN A 34 -14.55 -3.15 -6.00
N ASP A 35 -15.55 -3.41 -5.16
CA ASP A 35 -15.35 -3.47 -3.71
C ASP A 35 -14.66 -4.76 -3.25
N ASP A 36 -14.90 -5.90 -3.91
CA ASP A 36 -14.23 -7.17 -3.59
C ASP A 36 -12.71 -7.11 -3.86
N LEU A 37 -12.28 -6.37 -4.87
CA LEU A 37 -10.85 -6.09 -5.11
C LEU A 37 -10.24 -5.14 -4.08
N ALA A 38 -11.03 -4.23 -3.52
CA ALA A 38 -10.57 -3.31 -2.48
C ALA A 38 -10.50 -4.01 -1.11
N ILE A 39 -11.43 -4.90 -0.79
CA ILE A 39 -11.47 -5.61 0.49
C ILE A 39 -10.36 -6.66 0.59
N SER A 40 -10.00 -7.35 -0.49
CA SER A 40 -8.87 -8.28 -0.49
C SER A 40 -7.51 -7.61 -0.30
N LYS A 41 -7.39 -6.31 -0.65
CA LYS A 41 -6.18 -5.50 -0.37
C LYS A 41 -6.09 -4.98 1.06
N VAL A 42 -7.19 -4.99 1.82
CA VAL A 42 -7.25 -4.43 3.19
C VAL A 42 -6.85 -5.44 4.27
N CYS A 43 -6.84 -6.73 3.96
CA CYS A 43 -6.46 -7.79 4.90
C CYS A 43 -4.95 -8.11 4.92
N GLY A 44 -4.10 -7.19 4.48
CA GLY A 44 -2.65 -7.35 4.55
C GLY A 44 -2.13 -7.26 5.97
N GLN A 45 -1.09 -8.01 6.26
CA GLN A 45 -0.32 -7.87 7.50
C GLN A 45 0.61 -6.66 7.37
N THR A 46 0.79 -5.92 8.47
CA THR A 46 1.63 -4.72 8.48
C THR A 46 2.65 -4.82 9.62
N PHE A 47 3.90 -4.50 9.32
CA PHE A 47 4.93 -4.37 10.33
C PHE A 47 5.88 -3.20 10.03
N TYR A 48 6.68 -2.80 11.00
CA TYR A 48 7.63 -1.71 10.93
C TYR A 48 9.05 -2.23 10.78
N ALA A 49 9.84 -1.61 9.92
CA ALA A 49 11.19 -2.05 9.65
C ALA A 49 12.14 -0.89 9.37
N ASN A 50 13.42 -1.11 9.62
CA ASN A 50 14.51 -0.24 9.22
C ASN A 50 15.08 -0.75 7.90
N ILE A 51 15.32 0.13 6.94
CA ILE A 51 15.98 -0.19 5.66
C ILE A 51 17.46 -0.41 5.93
N GLU A 52 17.96 -1.63 5.70
CA GLU A 52 19.37 -1.96 5.82
C GLU A 52 20.15 -1.74 4.51
N SER A 53 19.52 -2.05 3.37
CA SER A 53 20.13 -1.77 2.07
C SER A 53 19.10 -1.71 0.94
N ILE A 54 19.42 -0.92 -0.08
CA ILE A 54 18.66 -0.80 -1.34
C ILE A 54 19.62 -1.13 -2.48
N LYS A 55 19.32 -2.17 -3.27
CA LYS A 55 20.16 -2.61 -4.39
C LYS A 55 19.36 -2.61 -5.69
N GLN A 56 19.92 -1.97 -6.73
CA GLN A 56 19.36 -2.05 -8.07
C GLN A 56 19.95 -3.26 -8.79
N TYR A 57 19.08 -4.04 -9.43
CA TYR A 57 19.49 -5.17 -10.28
C TYR A 57 19.60 -4.77 -11.74
N ASN A 58 20.25 -5.63 -12.54
CA ASN A 58 20.51 -5.41 -13.96
C ASN A 58 19.23 -5.34 -14.82
N ASP A 59 18.12 -5.86 -14.32
CA ASP A 59 16.78 -5.80 -14.94
C ASP A 59 16.02 -4.49 -14.62
N GLY A 60 16.64 -3.60 -13.85
CA GLY A 60 16.07 -2.32 -13.44
C GLY A 60 15.21 -2.38 -12.15
N GLY A 61 14.97 -3.57 -11.60
CA GLY A 61 14.26 -3.74 -10.35
C GLY A 61 15.10 -3.32 -9.12
N PHE A 62 14.42 -2.93 -8.05
CA PHE A 62 15.06 -2.60 -6.78
C PHE A 62 14.74 -3.68 -5.74
N HIS A 63 15.78 -4.16 -5.08
CA HIS A 63 15.69 -5.13 -3.99
C HIS A 63 16.02 -4.44 -2.68
N ILE A 64 15.11 -4.55 -1.71
CA ILE A 64 15.25 -3.89 -0.42
C ILE A 64 15.41 -4.96 0.66
N ASN A 65 16.46 -4.82 1.47
CA ASN A 65 16.63 -5.58 2.69
C ASN A 65 16.27 -4.70 3.87
N VAL A 66 15.50 -5.25 4.79
CA VAL A 66 14.99 -4.54 5.96
C VAL A 66 15.12 -5.41 7.20
N ARG A 67 15.26 -4.78 8.35
CA ARG A 67 15.19 -5.41 9.67
C ARG A 67 13.94 -4.94 10.40
N GLY A 68 13.10 -5.88 10.82
CA GLY A 68 11.91 -5.60 11.61
C GLY A 68 12.24 -5.02 12.97
N LEU A 69 11.48 -4.01 13.40
CA LEU A 69 11.70 -3.34 14.69
C LEU A 69 11.19 -4.20 15.86
N GLU A 70 11.78 -4.00 17.04
CA GLU A 70 11.40 -4.73 18.27
C GLU A 70 9.97 -4.45 18.75
N ILE A 71 9.33 -3.37 18.28
CA ILE A 71 7.94 -3.04 18.59
C ILE A 71 6.95 -4.02 17.92
N ASN A 72 7.38 -4.72 16.86
CA ASN A 72 6.52 -5.68 16.16
C ASN A 72 6.28 -6.95 17.00
N ASP A 73 5.32 -7.75 16.54
CA ASP A 73 5.23 -9.17 16.93
C ASP A 73 6.57 -9.89 16.67
N ILE A 74 6.85 -10.92 17.47
CA ILE A 74 8.13 -11.65 17.40
C ILE A 74 8.42 -12.22 16.01
N ASN A 75 7.38 -12.58 15.26
CA ASN A 75 7.49 -13.10 13.90
C ASN A 75 8.00 -12.06 12.89
N TYR A 76 7.94 -10.77 13.23
CA TYR A 76 8.32 -9.64 12.37
C TYR A 76 9.53 -8.86 12.88
N ARG A 77 10.39 -9.46 13.73
CA ARG A 77 11.63 -8.85 14.24
C ARG A 77 12.89 -9.29 13.53
N GLY A 78 12.77 -10.16 12.53
CA GLY A 78 13.91 -10.70 11.76
C GLY A 78 14.30 -9.82 10.57
N ASP A 79 15.14 -10.42 9.73
CA ASP A 79 15.58 -9.83 8.46
C ASP A 79 14.64 -10.26 7.35
N PHE A 80 14.17 -9.28 6.57
CA PHE A 80 13.23 -9.48 5.47
C PHE A 80 13.78 -8.87 4.20
N THR A 81 13.29 -9.37 3.07
CA THR A 81 13.67 -8.86 1.77
C THR A 81 12.49 -8.85 0.81
N PHE A 82 12.42 -7.85 -0.06
CA PHE A 82 11.38 -7.76 -1.08
C PHE A 82 11.85 -6.94 -2.29
N THR A 83 11.16 -7.10 -3.41
CA THR A 83 11.44 -6.37 -4.63
C THR A 83 10.38 -5.31 -4.87
N ILE A 84 10.80 -4.09 -5.16
CA ILE A 84 9.90 -3.01 -5.57
C ILE A 84 9.49 -3.24 -7.02
N ASN A 85 8.19 -3.17 -7.26
CA ASN A 85 7.55 -3.18 -8.56
C ASN A 85 6.51 -2.03 -8.66
N ASP A 86 6.02 -1.78 -9.86
CA ASP A 86 5.10 -0.67 -10.15
C ASP A 86 3.74 -0.77 -9.43
N ASN A 87 3.42 -1.94 -8.84
CA ASN A 87 2.16 -2.17 -8.13
C ASN A 87 2.21 -1.80 -6.65
N ILE A 88 3.41 -1.51 -6.11
CA ILE A 88 3.56 -1.14 -4.70
C ILE A 88 3.19 0.33 -4.51
N ASP A 89 2.22 0.57 -3.63
CA ASP A 89 1.85 1.94 -3.24
C ASP A 89 2.85 2.48 -2.23
N MET A 90 3.74 3.39 -2.69
CA MET A 90 4.73 4.04 -1.83
C MET A 90 4.26 5.43 -1.43
N THR A 91 4.22 5.70 -0.11
CA THR A 91 3.69 6.98 0.41
C THR A 91 4.53 7.52 1.56
N TRP A 92 4.54 8.86 1.69
CA TRP A 92 5.02 9.60 2.85
C TRP A 92 4.00 10.67 3.22
N ARG A 93 3.48 10.66 4.45
CA ARG A 93 2.43 11.58 4.93
C ARG A 93 1.20 11.69 4.01
N GLY A 94 0.88 10.60 3.29
CA GLY A 94 -0.24 10.54 2.34
C GLY A 94 0.09 10.96 0.91
N GLU A 95 1.27 11.54 0.66
CA GLU A 95 1.76 11.88 -0.67
C GLU A 95 2.49 10.67 -1.29
N LYS A 96 2.37 10.51 -2.61
CA LYS A 96 3.12 9.46 -3.33
C LYS A 96 4.59 9.81 -3.42
N ILE A 97 5.44 8.82 -3.13
CA ILE A 97 6.89 8.92 -3.24
C ILE A 97 7.44 7.86 -4.18
N GLY A 98 8.69 8.04 -4.62
CA GLY A 98 9.44 7.07 -5.43
C GLY A 98 10.48 6.32 -4.61
N ILE A 99 11.08 5.30 -5.22
CA ILE A 99 12.19 4.55 -4.60
C ILE A 99 13.41 5.45 -4.30
N SER A 100 13.61 6.53 -5.08
CA SER A 100 14.69 7.51 -4.86
C SER A 100 14.56 8.31 -3.58
N ASP A 101 13.37 8.32 -2.98
CA ASP A 101 13.08 9.05 -1.74
C ASP A 101 13.38 8.19 -0.50
N LEU A 102 13.60 6.88 -0.69
CA LEU A 102 13.98 5.96 0.37
C LEU A 102 15.51 5.87 0.49
N LYS A 103 15.99 5.78 1.73
CA LYS A 103 17.44 5.68 2.05
C LYS A 103 17.68 4.57 3.07
N GLU A 104 18.92 4.08 3.13
CA GLU A 104 19.39 3.21 4.21
C GLU A 104 19.26 3.95 5.56
N GLY A 105 18.74 3.25 6.56
CA GLY A 105 18.44 3.80 7.88
C GLY A 105 17.04 4.39 8.02
N ASP A 106 16.26 4.48 6.95
CA ASP A 106 14.87 4.93 7.06
C ASP A 106 14.00 3.89 7.73
N ILE A 107 13.04 4.37 8.53
CA ILE A 107 11.99 3.54 9.11
C ILE A 107 10.79 3.56 8.18
N ILE A 108 10.31 2.38 7.83
CA ILE A 108 9.15 2.20 6.96
C ILE A 108 8.11 1.28 7.61
N SER A 109 6.87 1.44 7.19
CA SER A 109 5.79 0.48 7.42
C SER A 109 5.58 -0.32 6.14
N ILE A 110 5.55 -1.64 6.23
CA ILE A 110 5.39 -2.56 5.11
C ILE A 110 4.08 -3.30 5.29
N THR A 111 3.19 -3.23 4.28
CA THR A 111 1.97 -4.03 4.22
C THR A 111 2.10 -5.07 3.11
N PHE A 112 1.84 -6.33 3.43
CA PHE A 112 1.95 -7.47 2.53
C PHE A 112 0.80 -8.46 2.75
N THR A 113 0.51 -9.30 1.76
CA THR A 113 -0.63 -10.23 1.76
C THR A 113 -0.23 -11.70 1.75
N ASP A 114 1.05 -12.01 1.80
CA ASP A 114 1.57 -13.37 1.81
C ASP A 114 1.11 -14.14 3.07
N GLU A 115 0.64 -15.37 2.89
CA GLU A 115 0.08 -16.20 3.97
C GLU A 115 1.12 -16.94 4.82
N GLY A 116 2.42 -16.81 4.52
CA GLY A 116 3.42 -17.61 5.22
C GLY A 116 4.82 -17.01 5.27
N LEU A 117 5.25 -16.61 6.45
CA LEU A 117 6.67 -16.33 6.69
C LEU A 117 7.46 -17.64 6.57
N ARG A 118 8.48 -17.64 5.72
CA ARG A 118 9.36 -18.80 5.54
C ARG A 118 10.46 -18.76 6.61
N ASP A 119 10.81 -19.91 7.12
CA ASP A 119 11.90 -20.07 8.12
C ASP A 119 13.29 -20.00 7.46
N ILE A 120 13.53 -18.91 6.74
CA ILE A 120 14.82 -18.56 6.09
C ILE A 120 15.15 -17.10 6.37
N SER A 121 16.43 -16.78 6.48
CA SER A 121 16.89 -15.40 6.72
C SER A 121 17.84 -14.95 5.60
N PRO A 122 17.60 -13.80 4.96
CA PRO A 122 16.41 -12.94 5.10
C PRO A 122 15.14 -13.61 4.55
N THR A 123 14.01 -13.37 5.23
CA THR A 123 12.70 -13.89 4.80
C THR A 123 12.17 -13.10 3.61
N PRO A 124 11.90 -13.72 2.44
CA PRO A 124 11.35 -13.02 1.29
C PRO A 124 9.88 -12.72 1.49
N LEU A 125 9.48 -11.46 1.32
CA LEU A 125 8.09 -11.03 1.24
C LEU A 125 7.66 -11.00 -0.23
N GLN A 126 6.65 -11.78 -0.60
CA GLN A 126 6.28 -11.96 -2.01
C GLN A 126 5.23 -10.96 -2.49
N GLU A 127 4.28 -10.60 -1.67
CA GLU A 127 3.14 -9.76 -2.05
C GLU A 127 3.10 -8.46 -1.24
N VAL A 128 4.17 -7.67 -1.33
CA VAL A 128 4.17 -6.33 -0.76
C VAL A 128 3.26 -5.44 -1.59
N VAL A 129 2.26 -4.84 -0.93
CA VAL A 129 1.26 -3.97 -1.57
C VAL A 129 1.44 -2.50 -1.22
N LYS A 130 2.03 -2.22 -0.05
CA LYS A 130 2.26 -0.84 0.38
C LYS A 130 3.55 -0.71 1.17
N VAL A 131 4.26 0.40 0.94
CA VAL A 131 5.40 0.85 1.74
C VAL A 131 5.14 2.31 2.12
N GLN A 132 5.18 2.61 3.41
CA GLN A 132 5.02 3.97 3.90
C GLN A 132 6.29 4.38 4.63
N LEU A 133 6.91 5.47 4.17
CA LEU A 133 8.05 6.10 4.86
C LEU A 133 7.54 6.78 6.14
N LEU A 134 8.21 6.49 7.26
CA LEU A 134 7.85 7.02 8.58
C LEU A 134 8.92 7.99 9.13
N SER A 135 10.14 7.93 8.58
CA SER A 135 11.22 8.85 8.99
C SER A 135 10.88 10.29 8.60
N ASP A 136 11.07 11.19 9.53
CA ASP A 136 11.02 12.63 9.29
C ASP A 136 12.44 13.16 9.07
N ASP A 137 12.69 13.83 7.94
CA ASP A 137 13.97 14.50 7.70
C ASP A 137 14.27 15.62 8.71
N VAL A 138 13.25 16.07 9.45
CA VAL A 138 13.37 17.13 10.48
C VAL A 138 14.29 16.70 11.62
N GLU A 139 14.23 15.42 12.08
CA GLU A 139 15.13 14.94 13.14
C GLU A 139 16.60 14.87 12.70
N LYS A 140 16.85 14.62 11.39
CA LYS A 140 18.22 14.62 10.84
C LYS A 140 18.81 16.02 10.82
N GLN A 141 18.03 17.04 10.47
CA GLN A 141 18.48 18.43 10.46
C GLN A 141 18.76 18.97 11.87
N GLU A 142 17.95 18.65 12.87
CA GLU A 142 18.22 19.03 14.26
C GLU A 142 19.49 18.38 14.81
N ASN A 143 19.71 17.10 14.51
CA ASN A 143 20.94 16.41 14.93
C ASN A 143 22.20 16.95 14.23
N GLU A 144 22.12 17.33 12.97
CA GLU A 144 23.22 17.99 12.25
C GLU A 144 23.52 19.40 12.78
N ILE A 145 22.48 20.17 13.11
CA ILE A 145 22.62 21.51 13.70
C ILE A 145 23.22 21.40 15.10
N ASN A 146 22.74 20.49 15.94
CA ASN A 146 23.24 20.28 17.30
C ASN A 146 24.70 19.80 17.28
N ASN A 147 25.09 18.91 16.38
CA ASN A 147 26.48 18.48 16.22
C ASN A 147 27.40 19.62 15.73
N LYS A 148 26.92 20.50 14.85
CA LYS A 148 27.68 21.68 14.42
C LYS A 148 27.87 22.69 15.55
N VAL A 149 26.85 22.95 16.35
CA VAL A 149 26.93 23.86 17.51
C VAL A 149 27.92 23.35 18.54
N THR A 150 27.86 22.06 18.87
CA THR A 150 28.79 21.44 19.85
C THR A 150 30.25 21.47 19.38
N THR A 151 30.49 21.45 18.08
CA THR A 151 31.87 21.50 17.52
C THR A 151 32.45 22.89 17.56
N ILE A 152 31.62 23.94 17.53
CA ILE A 152 32.06 25.34 17.59
C ILE A 152 32.45 25.74 19.03
N ASP A 153 31.73 25.26 20.03
CA ASP A 153 31.99 25.56 21.46
C ASP A 153 33.26 24.89 22.03
N ILE A 154 33.92 24.02 21.30
CA ILE A 154 35.18 23.35 21.74
C ILE A 154 36.43 24.06 21.19
N GLN A 155 36.28 25.08 20.34
CA GLN A 155 37.43 25.81 19.72
C GLN A 155 37.73 27.18 20.34
N GLU A 156 37.13 27.55 21.46
CA GLU A 156 37.57 28.67 22.33
C GLU A 156 38.25 28.06 23.59
#